data_34c02b1cf3edc61bba3a4d46511f6cd3
#
_entry.id   34c02b1cf3edc61bba3a4d46511f6cd3
#
_cell.length_a   1.000
_cell.length_b   1.000
_cell.length_c   1.000
_cell.angle_alpha   90.00
_cell.angle_beta   90.00
_cell.angle_gamma   90.00
#
_symmetry.space_group_name_H-M   'P 1'
#
loop_
_entity.id
_entity.type
_entity.pdbx_description
1 polymer ?
#
loop_
_entity_poly.entity_id
_entity_poly.type
_entity_poly.pdbx_seq_one_letter_code
_entity_poly.pdbx_strand_id
1 'polypeptide(L)' 'MSQAFVKESDGEWLHDLQPTLHALILYLTRENNGIRVYEKKNSFSEKHGREVHLMSNGFTYAKDDNGKWFIAE' A
#
# COMPACT_ATOMS: atom_id res chain seq x y z
N MET A 1 10.40 18.92 13.71
CA MET A 1 10.40 18.59 13.23
C MET A 1 10.55 17.91 12.88
N SER A 2 10.21 17.86 12.83
CA SER A 2 10.21 17.43 12.33
C SER A 2 10.22 16.81 11.79
N GLN A 3 10.03 16.98 11.75
CA GLN A 3 9.80 16.59 11.13
C GLN A 3 9.78 16.08 10.59
N ALA A 4 9.98 16.36 10.80
CA ALA A 4 9.76 15.95 10.25
C ALA A 4 9.41 15.40 10.13
N PHE A 5 8.95 15.44 10.33
CA PHE A 5 8.41 15.02 10.01
C PHE A 5 7.54 14.64 9.87
N VAL A 6 7.26 15.72 9.79
CA VAL A 6 6.36 15.38 9.56
C VAL A 6 5.58 14.41 9.26
N LYS A 7 5.52 14.26 8.80
CA LYS A 7 4.97 13.17 8.55
C LYS A 7 5.08 12.21 9.55
N GLU A 8 5.78 12.44 10.48
CA GLU A 8 5.93 11.57 11.38
C GLU A 8 4.75 11.25 12.13
N SER A 9 3.90 12.11 12.39
CA SER A 9 2.77 11.76 13.16
C SER A 9 1.83 10.94 12.33
N ASP A 10 1.80 11.23 11.08
CA ASP A 10 1.02 10.45 10.22
C ASP A 10 1.88 9.54 9.50
N GLY A 11 3.07 9.41 9.93
CA GLY A 11 4.10 8.92 9.14
C GLY A 11 4.23 7.44 9.10
N GLU A 12 3.25 6.77 8.67
CA GLU A 12 3.38 5.37 8.42
C GLU A 12 4.09 5.14 7.12
N TRP A 13 4.95 4.13 7.10
CA TRP A 13 5.54 3.68 5.86
C TRP A 13 4.71 2.55 5.31
N LEU A 14 4.79 2.32 4.01
CA LEU A 14 4.04 1.25 3.39
C LEU A 14 4.27 -0.09 4.09
N HIS A 15 5.50 -0.40 4.42
CA HIS A 15 5.82 -1.67 5.03
C HIS A 15 5.44 -1.75 6.51
N ASP A 16 4.97 -0.64 7.09
CA ASP A 16 4.52 -0.65 8.49
C ASP A 16 3.03 -0.88 8.62
N LEU A 17 2.31 -0.97 7.50
CA LEU A 17 0.87 -1.14 7.55
C LEU A 17 0.49 -2.54 8.00
N GLN A 18 -0.70 -2.67 8.55
CA GLN A 18 -1.29 -3.96 8.79
C GLN A 18 -1.41 -4.70 7.47
N PRO A 19 -1.29 -6.03 7.47
CA PRO A 19 -1.35 -6.80 6.22
C PRO A 19 -2.77 -7.03 5.73
N THR A 20 -3.55 -5.97 5.65
CA THR A 20 -4.93 -6.04 5.18
C THR A 20 -5.15 -5.06 4.07
N LEU A 21 -6.07 -5.38 3.18
CA LEU A 21 -6.41 -4.49 2.09
C LEU A 21 -6.99 -3.17 2.61
N HIS A 22 -7.76 -3.25 3.68
CA HIS A 22 -8.36 -2.06 4.27
C HIS A 22 -7.28 -1.06 4.71
N ALA A 23 -6.23 -1.56 5.37
CA ALA A 23 -5.15 -0.69 5.81
C ALA A 23 -4.42 -0.07 4.61
N LEU A 24 -4.23 -0.85 3.55
CA LEU A 24 -3.60 -0.35 2.35
C LEU A 24 -4.44 0.75 1.71
N ILE A 25 -5.76 0.54 1.61
CA ILE A 25 -6.65 1.52 1.02
C ILE A 25 -6.63 2.83 1.80
N LEU A 26 -6.67 2.75 3.13
CA LEU A 26 -6.64 3.95 3.95
C LEU A 26 -5.34 4.71 3.77
N TYR A 27 -4.23 4.00 3.75
CA TYR A 27 -2.93 4.61 3.57
C TYR A 27 -2.84 5.30 2.22
N LEU A 28 -3.23 4.60 1.15
CA LEU A 28 -3.12 5.15 -0.19
C LEU A 28 -4.06 6.32 -0.41
N THR A 29 -5.25 6.27 0.18
CA THR A 29 -6.19 7.37 0.08
C THR A 29 -5.61 8.62 0.75
N ARG A 30 -4.97 8.45 1.90
CA ARG A 30 -4.35 9.57 2.60
C ARG A 30 -3.20 10.14 1.77
N GLU A 31 -2.38 9.27 1.16
CA GLU A 31 -1.29 9.72 0.33
C GLU A 31 -1.78 10.37 -0.97
N ASN A 32 -3.03 10.13 -1.32
CA ASN A 32 -3.61 10.67 -2.55
C ASN A 32 -4.49 11.86 -2.24
N ASN A 33 -4.09 12.65 -1.25
CA ASN A 33 -4.78 13.89 -0.86
C ASN A 33 -6.24 13.66 -0.44
N GLY A 34 -6.51 12.49 0.13
CA GLY A 34 -7.85 12.18 0.59
C GLY A 34 -8.78 11.68 -0.49
N ILE A 35 -8.33 11.62 -1.73
CA ILE A 35 -9.14 11.08 -2.81
C ILE A 35 -9.06 9.56 -2.72
N ARG A 36 -10.22 8.93 -2.65
CA ARG A 36 -10.30 7.51 -2.38
C ARG A 36 -9.55 6.67 -3.40
N VAL A 37 -8.70 5.79 -2.90
CA VAL A 37 -8.03 4.80 -3.72
C VAL A 37 -8.72 3.47 -3.47
N TYR A 38 -8.94 2.69 -4.51
CA TYR A 38 -9.63 1.41 -4.40
C TYR A 38 -8.91 0.36 -5.24
N GLU A 39 -9.22 -0.89 -4.98
CA GLU A 39 -8.61 -1.98 -5.72
C GLU A 39 -9.34 -2.17 -7.04
N LYS A 40 -8.60 -2.09 -8.13
CA LYS A 40 -9.17 -2.30 -9.46
C LYS A 40 -9.16 -3.76 -9.85
N LYS A 41 -8.16 -4.51 -9.40
CA LYS A 41 -8.05 -5.90 -9.79
C LYS A 41 -7.08 -6.61 -8.87
N ASN A 42 -7.36 -7.86 -8.55
CA ASN A 42 -6.35 -8.67 -7.91
C ASN A 42 -6.12 -9.91 -8.75
N SER A 43 -4.92 -10.42 -8.72
CA SER A 43 -4.56 -11.57 -9.53
C SER A 43 -3.30 -12.18 -8.96
N PHE A 44 -2.99 -13.39 -9.39
CA PHE A 44 -1.77 -14.04 -8.98
C PHE A 44 -0.65 -13.65 -9.95
N SER A 45 0.48 -13.24 -9.43
CA SER A 45 1.63 -12.89 -10.24
C SER A 45 2.65 -14.02 -10.21
N GLU A 46 2.92 -14.59 -11.35
CA GLU A 46 3.93 -15.64 -11.41
C GLU A 46 5.32 -15.09 -11.15
N LYS A 47 5.54 -13.84 -11.56
CA LYS A 47 6.81 -13.19 -11.34
C LYS A 47 7.13 -13.08 -9.86
N HIS A 48 6.14 -12.77 -9.05
CA HIS A 48 6.35 -12.60 -7.61
C HIS A 48 5.95 -13.83 -6.81
N GLY A 49 5.26 -14.78 -7.45
CA GLY A 49 4.82 -15.99 -6.78
C GLY A 49 3.78 -15.74 -5.72
N ARG A 50 2.96 -14.70 -5.90
CA ARG A 50 1.97 -14.33 -4.90
C ARG A 50 0.88 -13.47 -5.50
N GLU A 51 -0.18 -13.28 -4.74
CA GLU A 51 -1.28 -12.43 -5.16
C GLU A 51 -0.84 -10.97 -5.16
N VAL A 52 -1.25 -10.24 -6.18
CA VAL A 52 -0.96 -8.82 -6.28
C VAL A 52 -2.25 -8.04 -6.45
N HIS A 53 -2.24 -6.77 -6.06
CA HIS A 53 -3.43 -5.92 -6.04
C HIS A 53 -3.14 -4.65 -6.83
N LEU A 54 -3.82 -4.50 -7.97
CA LEU A 54 -3.70 -3.28 -8.78
C LEU A 54 -4.69 -2.26 -8.21
N MET A 55 -4.16 -1.13 -7.80
CA MET A 55 -4.97 -0.10 -7.16
C MET A 55 -5.26 1.02 -8.15
N SER A 56 -6.28 1.82 -7.83
CA SER A 56 -6.73 2.87 -8.73
C SER A 56 -5.70 3.97 -8.93
N ASN A 57 -4.68 4.04 -8.08
CA ASN A 57 -3.61 5.01 -8.26
C ASN A 57 -2.59 4.57 -9.32
N GLY A 58 -2.79 3.41 -9.94
CA GLY A 58 -1.93 2.95 -11.02
C GLY A 58 -0.81 2.04 -10.59
N PHE A 59 -0.63 1.82 -9.31
CA PHE A 59 0.43 0.95 -8.82
C PHE A 59 -0.12 -0.40 -8.37
N THR A 60 0.74 -1.40 -8.42
CA THR A 60 0.40 -2.75 -7.99
C THR A 60 1.14 -3.04 -6.69
N TYR A 61 0.45 -3.63 -5.73
CA TYR A 61 1.01 -3.89 -4.41
C TYR A 61 0.85 -5.36 -4.05
N ALA A 62 1.73 -5.84 -3.18
CA ALA A 62 1.65 -7.22 -2.69
C ALA A 62 2.20 -7.24 -1.27
N LYS A 63 1.98 -8.35 -0.58
CA LYS A 63 2.56 -8.57 0.74
C LYS A 63 3.69 -9.58 0.62
N ASP A 64 4.78 -9.33 1.32
CA ASP A 64 5.88 -10.28 1.31
C ASP A 64 5.62 -11.40 2.33
N ASP A 65 6.59 -12.27 2.51
CA ASP A 65 6.41 -13.43 3.39
C ASP A 65 6.22 -13.03 4.85
N ASN A 66 6.59 -11.82 5.20
CA ASN A 66 6.41 -11.31 6.55
C ASN A 66 5.12 -10.51 6.70
N GLY A 67 4.30 -10.50 5.67
CA GLY A 67 3.06 -9.76 5.71
C GLY A 67 3.21 -8.27 5.51
N LYS A 68 4.34 -7.84 4.94
CA LYS A 68 4.58 -6.41 4.74
C LYS A 68 4.27 -6.02 3.32
N TRP A 69 3.55 -4.91 3.16
CA TRP A 69 3.19 -4.42 1.84
C TRP A 69 4.42 -3.87 1.10
N PHE A 70 4.46 -4.09 -0.19
CA PHE A 70 5.51 -3.51 -1.05
C PHE A 70 4.92 -3.30 -2.44
N ILE A 71 5.61 -2.49 -3.25
CA ILE A 71 5.17 -2.21 -4.62
C ILE A 71 5.68 -3.34 -5.51
N ALA A 72 4.76 -4.04 -6.14
CA ALA A 72 5.06 -5.23 -6.93
C ALA A 72 4.96 -4.90 -8.41
N GLU A 73 5.98 -4.26 -8.92
CA GLU A 73 5.99 -3.84 -10.33
C GLU A 73 6.59 -4.87 -11.24
#